data_1471b9504bb7fce233aa6d0e64106bd9
#
_entry.id   1471b9504bb7fce233aa6d0e64106bd9
#
_cell.length_a   1.000
_cell.length_b   1.000
_cell.length_c   1.000
_cell.angle_alpha   90.00
_cell.angle_beta   90.00
_cell.angle_gamma   90.00
#
_symmetry.space_group_name_H-M   'P 1'
#
loop_
_entity.id
_entity.type
_entity.pdbx_description
1 polymer ?
#
loop_
_entity_poly.entity_id
_entity_poly.type
_entity_poly.pdbx_seq_one_letter_code
_entity_poly.pdbx_strand_id
1 'polypeptide(L)'
;MNFEKRTAFLPMTKNGTSRTVPLTKNAIAILERLKSEIGDEGLCFDIKSNVLDATFRKLKKLAEREYLHFHDTQREALTRLSKKVDVMTLAKISGHKDISILQNVYYAPDMAEVAELLD
;
A
#
# COMPACT_ATOMS: atom_id res chain seq x y z
N MET A 1 -6.56 14.44 -4.39
CA MET A 1 -5.45 14.29 -3.42
C MET A 1 -5.36 15.55 -2.56
N ASN A 2 -5.22 15.39 -1.26
CA ASN A 2 -5.13 16.50 -0.32
C ASN A 2 -3.75 16.49 0.35
N PHE A 3 -2.88 17.42 -0.04
CA PHE A 3 -1.51 17.45 0.50
C PHE A 3 -1.44 17.94 1.94
N GLU A 4 -2.35 18.82 2.36
CA GLU A 4 -2.37 19.30 3.74
C GLU A 4 -2.77 18.21 4.72
N LYS A 5 -3.80 17.42 4.38
CA LYS A 5 -4.28 16.33 5.20
C LYS A 5 -3.51 15.02 4.94
N ARG A 6 -2.65 15.02 3.95
CA ARG A 6 -1.87 13.85 3.52
C ARG A 6 -2.75 12.64 3.22
N THR A 7 -3.76 12.85 2.36
CA THR A 7 -4.69 11.79 1.96
C THR A 7 -4.88 11.74 0.46
N ALA A 8 -5.17 10.54 -0.05
CA ALA A 8 -5.55 10.32 -1.43
C ALA A 8 -6.92 9.64 -1.45
N PHE A 9 -7.85 10.21 -2.21
CA PHE A 9 -9.19 9.65 -2.34
C PHE A 9 -9.30 8.85 -3.64
N LEU A 10 -9.77 7.61 -3.50
CA LEU A 10 -10.01 6.71 -4.62
C LEU A 10 -11.52 6.54 -4.78
N PRO A 11 -12.14 7.21 -5.77
CA PRO A 11 -13.60 7.22 -5.89
C PRO A 11 -14.19 5.87 -6.27
N MET A 12 -13.45 5.05 -7.01
CA MET A 12 -13.88 3.70 -7.36
C MET A 12 -12.70 2.75 -7.36
N THR A 13 -12.85 1.63 -6.64
CA THR A 13 -11.83 0.59 -6.55
C THR A 13 -12.35 -0.72 -7.14
N LYS A 14 -11.50 -1.72 -7.24
CA LYS A 14 -11.89 -3.07 -7.69
C LYS A 14 -13.09 -3.63 -6.91
N ASN A 15 -13.23 -3.24 -5.65
CA ASN A 15 -14.31 -3.72 -4.79
C ASN A 15 -15.61 -2.92 -4.96
N GLY A 16 -15.65 -1.94 -5.88
CA GLY A 16 -16.82 -1.12 -6.13
C GLY A 16 -17.11 -0.06 -5.07
N THR A 17 -16.18 0.17 -4.14
CA THR A 17 -16.31 1.15 -3.07
C THR A 17 -15.23 2.21 -3.17
N SER A 18 -15.54 3.42 -2.69
CA SER A 18 -14.52 4.45 -2.55
C SER A 18 -13.69 4.24 -1.29
N ARG A 19 -12.49 4.79 -1.26
CA ARG A 19 -11.67 4.79 -0.04
C ARG A 19 -10.73 5.97 -0.02
N THR A 20 -10.37 6.39 1.18
CA THR A 20 -9.37 7.42 1.42
C THR A 20 -8.14 6.77 2.03
N VAL A 21 -6.99 6.99 1.44
CA VAL A 21 -5.72 6.38 1.86
C VAL A 21 -4.83 7.44 2.48
N PRO A 22 -4.26 7.20 3.67
CA PRO A 22 -3.30 8.13 4.26
C PRO A 22 -1.95 8.03 3.54
N LEU A 23 -1.23 9.13 3.50
CA LEU A 23 0.06 9.23 2.81
C LEU A 23 1.15 9.59 3.80
N THR A 24 2.28 8.90 3.70
CA THR A 24 3.47 9.22 4.49
C THR A 24 4.08 10.54 4.01
N LYS A 25 4.94 11.13 4.83
CA LYS A 25 5.68 12.34 4.43
C LYS A 25 6.53 12.10 3.19
N ASN A 26 7.14 10.92 3.08
CA ASN A 26 7.93 10.56 1.91
C ASN A 26 7.06 10.44 0.65
N ALA A 27 5.87 9.85 0.77
CA ALA A 27 4.93 9.76 -0.35
C ALA A 27 4.50 11.16 -0.81
N ILE A 28 4.21 12.06 0.13
CA ILE A 28 3.84 13.44 -0.19
C ILE A 28 4.98 14.15 -0.93
N ALA A 29 6.23 14.00 -0.48
CA ALA A 29 7.38 14.60 -1.13
C ALA A 29 7.52 14.13 -2.59
N ILE A 30 7.35 12.83 -2.83
CA ILE A 30 7.41 12.25 -4.18
C ILE A 30 6.28 12.80 -5.05
N LEU A 31 5.06 12.88 -4.51
CA LEU A 31 3.90 13.34 -5.25
C LEU A 31 3.97 14.85 -5.57
N GLU A 32 4.48 15.65 -4.66
CA GLU A 32 4.71 17.08 -4.91
C GLU A 32 5.72 17.28 -6.03
N ARG A 33 6.78 16.50 -6.04
CA ARG A 33 7.78 16.51 -7.10
C ARG A 33 7.18 16.15 -8.46
N LEU A 34 6.35 15.09 -8.50
CA LEU A 34 5.64 14.69 -9.72
C LEU A 34 4.69 15.78 -10.20
N LYS A 35 3.97 16.43 -9.26
CA LYS A 35 3.05 17.52 -9.57
C LYS A 35 3.78 18.69 -10.24
N SER A 36 4.97 19.02 -9.76
CA SER A 36 5.76 20.09 -10.35
C SER A 36 6.24 19.78 -11.79
N GLU A 37 6.42 18.50 -12.10
CA GLU A 37 6.87 18.05 -13.41
C GLU A 37 5.73 17.91 -14.43
N ILE A 38 4.56 17.39 -14.00
CA ILE A 38 3.44 17.05 -14.89
C ILE A 38 2.20 17.93 -14.74
N GLY A 39 2.17 18.78 -13.72
CA GLY A 39 1.02 19.65 -13.44
C GLY A 39 -0.13 18.94 -12.72
N ASP A 40 -1.24 19.68 -12.49
CA ASP A 40 -2.35 19.21 -11.67
C ASP A 40 -3.26 18.20 -12.37
N GLU A 41 -3.30 18.23 -13.70
CA GLU A 41 -4.23 17.43 -14.50
C GLU A 41 -3.59 16.19 -15.13
N GLY A 42 -2.27 16.02 -14.98
CA GLY A 42 -1.56 14.85 -15.49
C GLY A 42 -1.77 13.60 -14.65
N LEU A 43 -1.54 12.46 -15.27
CA LEU A 43 -1.49 11.19 -14.53
C LEU A 43 -0.24 11.17 -13.67
N CYS A 44 -0.38 10.72 -12.40
CA CYS A 44 0.77 10.58 -11.49
C CYS A 44 1.82 9.65 -12.09
N PHE A 45 1.38 8.53 -12.66
CA PHE A 45 2.26 7.56 -13.29
C PHE A 45 1.71 7.25 -14.68
N ASP A 46 2.34 7.86 -15.69
CA ASP A 46 1.94 7.66 -17.09
C ASP A 46 2.64 6.44 -17.66
N ILE A 47 2.23 5.26 -17.16
CA ILE A 47 2.77 3.99 -17.61
C ILE A 47 1.61 3.00 -17.79
N LYS A 48 1.61 2.30 -18.93
CA LYS A 48 0.62 1.25 -19.19
C LYS A 48 0.98 -0.01 -18.40
N SER A 49 -0.04 -0.77 -17.99
CA SER A 49 0.18 -1.95 -17.14
C SER A 49 1.05 -3.02 -17.82
N ASN A 50 0.94 -3.19 -19.13
CA ASN A 50 1.80 -4.14 -19.86
C ASN A 50 3.27 -3.71 -19.88
N VAL A 51 3.54 -2.41 -19.96
CA VAL A 51 4.89 -1.85 -19.91
C VAL A 51 5.45 -1.99 -18.50
N LEU A 52 4.65 -1.70 -17.48
CA LEU A 52 5.04 -1.88 -16.07
C LEU A 52 5.42 -3.34 -15.79
N ASP A 53 4.59 -4.28 -16.23
CA ASP A 53 4.83 -5.71 -16.04
C ASP A 53 6.13 -6.18 -16.72
N ALA A 54 6.35 -5.77 -17.96
CA ALA A 54 7.56 -6.10 -18.69
C ALA A 54 8.81 -5.50 -18.04
N THR A 55 8.72 -4.24 -17.60
CA THR A 55 9.83 -3.55 -16.93
C THR A 55 10.14 -4.22 -15.59
N PHE A 56 9.14 -4.57 -14.81
CA PHE A 56 9.34 -5.26 -13.54
C PHE A 56 10.01 -6.62 -13.73
N ARG A 57 9.57 -7.40 -14.72
CA ARG A 57 10.19 -8.68 -15.05
C ARG A 57 11.67 -8.53 -15.39
N LYS A 58 12.01 -7.50 -16.17
CA LYS A 58 13.39 -7.21 -16.54
C LYS A 58 14.23 -6.81 -15.33
N LEU A 59 13.70 -5.94 -14.48
CA LEU A 59 14.40 -5.47 -13.29
C LEU A 59 14.65 -6.58 -12.27
N LYS A 60 13.65 -7.42 -12.02
CA LYS A 60 13.82 -8.52 -11.06
C LYS A 60 14.84 -9.56 -11.53
N LYS A 61 14.94 -9.77 -12.85
CA LYS A 61 15.95 -10.65 -13.45
C LYS A 61 17.35 -10.07 -13.26
N LEU A 62 17.52 -8.76 -13.52
CA LEU A 62 18.79 -8.06 -13.30
C LEU A 62 19.21 -8.07 -11.83
N ALA A 63 18.24 -7.98 -10.92
CA ALA A 63 18.49 -8.01 -9.47
C ALA A 63 18.66 -9.44 -8.92
N GLU A 64 18.55 -10.47 -9.76
CA GLU A 64 18.60 -11.88 -9.36
C GLU A 64 17.52 -12.24 -8.33
N ARG A 65 16.32 -11.68 -8.51
CA ARG A 65 15.17 -11.88 -7.64
C ARG A 65 13.94 -12.31 -8.45
N GLU A 66 14.10 -13.30 -9.34
CA GLU A 66 13.04 -13.72 -10.25
C GLU A 66 11.79 -14.23 -9.55
N TYR A 67 11.88 -14.66 -8.30
CA TYR A 67 10.75 -15.12 -7.50
C TYR A 67 9.78 -14.01 -7.09
N LEU A 68 10.17 -12.74 -7.23
CA LEU A 68 9.33 -11.61 -6.83
C LEU A 68 8.19 -11.36 -7.81
N HIS A 69 7.06 -10.94 -7.29
CA HIS A 69 5.91 -10.46 -8.03
C HIS A 69 5.65 -9.00 -7.68
N PHE A 70 5.14 -8.22 -8.63
CA PHE A 70 4.82 -6.82 -8.35
C PHE A 70 3.85 -6.68 -7.17
N HIS A 71 2.93 -7.62 -7.02
CA HIS A 71 1.97 -7.66 -5.91
C HIS A 71 2.66 -7.75 -4.53
N ASP A 72 3.88 -8.26 -4.47
CA ASP A 72 4.64 -8.34 -3.22
C ASP A 72 4.94 -6.96 -2.63
N THR A 73 4.94 -5.90 -3.43
CA THR A 73 5.09 -4.52 -2.93
C THR A 73 3.93 -4.15 -2.02
N GLN A 74 2.70 -4.55 -2.36
CA GLN A 74 1.53 -4.34 -1.51
C GLN A 74 1.64 -5.13 -0.21
N ARG A 75 2.06 -6.38 -0.28
CA ARG A 75 2.24 -7.23 0.90
C ARG A 75 3.26 -6.63 1.86
N GLU A 76 4.38 -6.15 1.34
CA GLU A 76 5.41 -5.49 2.15
C GLU A 76 4.87 -4.21 2.81
N ALA A 77 4.13 -3.40 2.06
CA ALA A 77 3.52 -2.19 2.59
C ALA A 77 2.53 -2.52 3.72
N LEU A 78 1.70 -3.55 3.54
CA LEU A 78 0.74 -3.99 4.56
C LEU A 78 1.45 -4.54 5.80
N THR A 79 2.54 -5.27 5.62
CA THR A 79 3.36 -5.76 6.73
C THR A 79 3.89 -4.60 7.57
N ARG A 80 4.41 -3.56 6.93
CA ARG A 80 4.93 -2.38 7.63
C ARG A 80 3.82 -1.61 8.33
N LEU A 81 2.67 -1.44 7.67
CA LEU A 81 1.52 -0.74 8.24
C LEU A 81 0.89 -1.51 9.41
N SER A 82 0.89 -2.84 9.37
CA SER A 82 0.33 -3.67 10.44
C SER A 82 0.99 -3.44 11.79
N LYS A 83 2.23 -2.97 11.78
CA LYS A 83 2.97 -2.64 13.00
C LYS A 83 2.59 -1.27 13.58
N LYS A 84 1.88 -0.45 12.80
CA LYS A 84 1.57 0.94 13.17
C LYS A 84 0.09 1.18 13.38
N VAL A 85 -0.78 0.38 12.77
CA VAL A 85 -2.24 0.56 12.83
C VAL A 85 -2.92 -0.76 13.17
N ASP A 86 -4.14 -0.69 13.68
CA ASP A 86 -4.94 -1.88 13.98
C ASP A 86 -5.51 -2.51 12.71
N VAL A 87 -6.08 -3.71 12.86
CA VAL A 87 -6.61 -4.47 11.70
C VAL A 87 -7.79 -3.76 11.03
N MET A 88 -8.63 -3.08 11.79
CA MET A 88 -9.77 -2.36 11.24
C MET A 88 -9.32 -1.19 10.38
N THR A 89 -8.33 -0.43 10.85
CA THR A 89 -7.74 0.67 10.10
C THR A 89 -7.02 0.16 8.86
N LEU A 90 -6.25 -0.92 9.00
CA LEU A 90 -5.55 -1.53 7.87
C LEU A 90 -6.53 -1.99 6.78
N ALA A 91 -7.66 -2.56 7.17
CA ALA A 91 -8.70 -2.97 6.23
C ALA A 91 -9.26 -1.79 5.43
N LYS A 92 -9.46 -0.65 6.07
CA LYS A 92 -9.91 0.58 5.39
C LYS A 92 -8.88 1.11 4.41
N ILE A 93 -7.61 1.06 4.77
CA ILE A 93 -6.51 1.52 3.90
C ILE A 93 -6.38 0.61 2.68
N SER A 94 -6.37 -0.70 2.89
CA SER A 94 -6.17 -1.68 1.83
C SER A 94 -7.41 -1.97 0.99
N GLY A 95 -8.60 -1.64 1.52
CA GLY A 95 -9.86 -1.92 0.86
C GLY A 95 -10.33 -3.36 0.97
N HIS A 96 -9.79 -4.14 1.89
CA HIS A 96 -10.24 -5.51 2.14
C HIS A 96 -11.58 -5.50 2.87
N LYS A 97 -12.56 -6.22 2.34
CA LYS A 97 -13.87 -6.40 2.97
C LYS A 97 -13.83 -7.50 4.03
N ASP A 98 -13.02 -8.53 3.80
CA ASP A 98 -12.85 -9.66 4.72
C ASP A 98 -11.62 -9.42 5.59
N ILE A 99 -11.88 -9.11 6.86
CA ILE A 99 -10.84 -8.80 7.85
C ILE A 99 -10.06 -10.07 8.25
N SER A 100 -10.68 -11.24 8.14
CA SER A 100 -10.06 -12.50 8.58
C SER A 100 -8.73 -12.78 7.88
N ILE A 101 -8.63 -12.44 6.60
CA ILE A 101 -7.39 -12.59 5.83
C ILE A 101 -6.28 -11.76 6.45
N LEU A 102 -6.58 -10.49 6.77
CA LEU A 102 -5.60 -9.59 7.38
C LEU A 102 -5.20 -10.03 8.79
N GLN A 103 -6.17 -10.49 9.59
CA GLN A 103 -5.91 -10.99 10.94
C GLN A 103 -4.96 -12.19 10.91
N ASN A 104 -5.20 -13.14 10.02
CA ASN A 104 -4.40 -14.37 9.95
C ASN A 104 -2.99 -14.14 9.45
N VAL A 105 -2.79 -13.19 8.53
CA VAL A 105 -1.49 -12.94 7.90
C VAL A 105 -0.65 -11.96 8.70
N TYR A 106 -1.24 -10.87 9.21
CA TYR A 106 -0.51 -9.74 9.77
C TYR A 106 -0.68 -9.58 11.28
N TYR A 107 -1.69 -10.19 11.89
CA TYR A 107 -2.04 -10.00 13.30
C TYR A 107 -2.17 -11.34 14.02
N ALA A 108 -1.16 -12.20 13.87
CA ALA A 108 -1.09 -13.48 14.60
C ALA A 108 -0.19 -13.29 15.83
N PRO A 109 -0.73 -12.88 16.99
CA PRO A 109 0.08 -12.60 18.16
C PRO A 109 0.66 -13.88 18.77
N ASP A 110 1.83 -13.77 19.35
CA ASP A 110 2.39 -14.82 20.20
C ASP A 110 1.65 -14.78 21.54
N MET A 111 0.99 -15.87 21.88
CA MET A 111 0.20 -15.95 23.10
C MET A 111 1.05 -15.82 24.36
N ALA A 112 2.33 -16.16 24.30
CA ALA A 112 3.26 -15.94 25.42
C ALA A 112 3.45 -14.44 25.70
N GLU A 113 3.60 -13.64 24.64
CA GLU A 113 3.69 -12.19 24.78
C GLU A 113 2.37 -11.58 25.28
N VAL A 114 1.23 -12.09 24.80
CA VAL A 114 -0.07 -11.65 25.27
C VAL A 114 -0.23 -11.95 26.75
N ALA A 115 0.20 -13.10 27.21
CA ALA A 115 0.12 -13.49 28.63
C ALA A 115 0.85 -12.49 29.53
N GLU A 116 2.01 -12.00 29.09
CA GLU A 116 2.77 -11.00 29.84
C GLU A 116 1.99 -9.68 29.98
N LEU A 117 1.20 -9.32 28.99
CA LEU A 117 0.39 -8.11 29.02
C LEU A 117 -0.80 -8.20 29.98
N LEU A 118 -1.23 -9.40 30.37
CA LEU A 118 -2.39 -9.60 31.23
C LEU A 118 -2.07 -9.41 32.71
N ASP A 119 -0.83 -9.45 33.09
CA ASP A 119 -0.35 -9.26 34.45
C ASP A 119 0.06 -7.80 34.69
#